data_37d4f332d9281506928ec87670e8c9ff
#
_entry.id   37d4f332d9281506928ec87670e8c9ff
#
_cell.length_a   1.000
_cell.length_b   1.000
_cell.length_c   1.000
_cell.angle_alpha   90.00
_cell.angle_beta   90.00
_cell.angle_gamma   90.00
#
_symmetry.space_group_name_H-M   'P 1'
#
loop_
_entity.id
_entity.type
_entity.pdbx_description
1 polymer ?
#
loop_
_entity_poly.entity_id
_entity_poly.type
_entity_poly.pdbx_seq_one_letter_code
_entity_poly.pdbx_strand_id
1 'polypeptide(L)'
;MLAYYGYTISPNQIETGEGFLICKNVPIARIGDQQYLGREIGLTGANAERVFTVRRSPEEVFSETALASFEGKPVTDDHPPELLTPDTVTMYLKGHAENVRRGAGEWQDYVVADLHVQDRGLIDAIQRGKREISCGYECEYVHNADDTYSQKNIRGNHIAVVERGRAGKRAAILDSDTINKEKAGKRPERKTMKKHGLFFNLFGQAVSGKSPEEIEQMAMDAAAG
;
A
#
# COMPACT_ATOMS: atom_id res chain seq x y z
N MET A 1 19.52 -28.93 9.48
CA MET A 1 19.60 -27.43 9.52
C MET A 1 18.79 -26.92 8.34
N LEU A 2 17.66 -26.25 8.61
CA LEU A 2 16.85 -25.62 7.56
C LEU A 2 17.46 -24.24 7.29
N ALA A 3 17.86 -23.96 6.07
CA ALA A 3 18.31 -22.65 5.63
C ALA A 3 17.24 -22.07 4.70
N TYR A 4 16.74 -20.88 5.03
CA TYR A 4 15.73 -20.19 4.24
C TYR A 4 16.40 -19.07 3.43
N TYR A 5 16.14 -19.07 2.13
CA TYR A 5 16.56 -17.99 1.23
C TYR A 5 15.35 -17.19 0.81
N GLY A 6 15.37 -15.89 1.10
CA GLY A 6 14.37 -14.97 0.57
C GLY A 6 14.69 -14.57 -0.86
N TYR A 7 13.66 -14.36 -1.68
CA TYR A 7 13.79 -13.81 -3.02
C TYR A 7 13.42 -12.34 -3.02
N THR A 8 14.27 -11.48 -3.57
CA THR A 8 13.94 -10.08 -3.79
C THR A 8 13.14 -9.96 -5.08
N ILE A 9 11.83 -9.71 -4.97
CA ILE A 9 10.94 -9.48 -6.11
C ILE A 9 11.21 -8.09 -6.69
N SER A 10 11.54 -7.15 -5.80
CA SER A 10 11.98 -5.79 -6.13
C SER A 10 12.87 -5.27 -4.99
N PRO A 11 13.55 -4.12 -5.13
CA PRO A 11 14.30 -3.51 -4.02
C PRO A 11 13.45 -3.25 -2.77
N ASN A 12 12.12 -3.13 -2.94
CA ASN A 12 11.17 -2.83 -1.87
C ASN A 12 10.29 -4.03 -1.46
N GLN A 13 10.42 -5.19 -2.11
CA GLN A 13 9.64 -6.39 -1.79
C GLN A 13 10.56 -7.60 -1.74
N ILE A 14 10.44 -8.37 -0.65
CA ILE A 14 11.23 -9.58 -0.41
C ILE A 14 10.23 -10.71 -0.07
N GLU A 15 10.26 -11.81 -0.81
CA GLU A 15 9.55 -13.02 -0.43
C GLU A 15 10.50 -13.89 0.41
N THR A 16 10.02 -14.32 1.60
CA THR A 16 10.78 -15.22 2.47
C THR A 16 10.71 -16.66 1.97
N GLY A 17 11.58 -17.53 2.51
CA GLY A 17 11.57 -18.96 2.16
C GLY A 17 10.27 -19.68 2.49
N GLU A 18 9.47 -19.16 3.45
CA GLU A 18 8.15 -19.66 3.82
C GLU A 18 7.03 -19.09 2.94
N GLY A 19 7.34 -18.11 2.07
CA GLY A 19 6.40 -17.44 1.20
C GLY A 19 5.67 -16.26 1.86
N PHE A 20 6.22 -15.67 2.93
CA PHE A 20 5.76 -14.39 3.46
C PHE A 20 6.31 -13.23 2.63
N LEU A 21 5.63 -12.09 2.63
CA LEU A 21 6.03 -10.91 1.89
C LEU A 21 6.46 -9.79 2.84
N ILE A 22 7.70 -9.31 2.68
CA ILE A 22 8.21 -8.13 3.38
C ILE A 22 8.23 -6.97 2.41
N CYS A 23 7.43 -5.94 2.70
CA CYS A 23 7.38 -4.70 1.93
C CYS A 23 8.21 -3.65 2.65
N LYS A 24 9.32 -3.21 2.06
CA LYS A 24 10.27 -2.26 2.66
C LYS A 24 9.92 -0.82 2.33
N ASN A 25 10.19 0.07 3.32
CA ASN A 25 10.08 1.53 3.13
C ASN A 25 8.71 2.01 2.65
N VAL A 26 7.64 1.35 3.10
CA VAL A 26 6.27 1.68 2.68
C VAL A 26 5.85 3.02 3.29
N PRO A 27 5.46 4.03 2.49
CA PRO A 27 4.89 5.26 3.01
C PRO A 27 3.49 4.98 3.58
N ILE A 28 3.33 5.13 4.90
CA ILE A 28 2.08 4.77 5.60
C ILE A 28 1.23 5.99 5.99
N ALA A 29 1.84 7.14 6.23
CA ALA A 29 1.15 8.37 6.58
C ALA A 29 1.94 9.59 6.07
N ARG A 30 1.30 10.76 5.97
CA ARG A 30 1.97 12.00 5.57
C ARG A 30 1.52 13.19 6.38
N ILE A 31 2.32 14.25 6.37
CA ILE A 31 1.98 15.59 6.84
C ILE A 31 1.13 16.34 5.81
N GLY A 32 0.66 17.54 6.19
CA GLY A 32 -0.08 18.47 5.34
C GLY A 32 -1.59 18.28 5.41
N ASP A 33 -2.30 19.03 4.60
CA ASP A 33 -3.74 19.12 4.63
C ASP A 33 -4.41 17.88 4.00
N GLN A 34 -5.49 17.44 4.62
CA GLN A 34 -6.36 16.37 4.13
C GLN A 34 -7.82 16.79 4.27
N GLN A 35 -8.69 16.23 3.42
CA GLN A 35 -10.12 16.51 3.43
C GLN A 35 -10.86 15.41 4.19
N TYR A 36 -11.73 15.82 5.11
CA TYR A 36 -12.56 14.95 5.94
C TYR A 36 -14.01 15.42 5.89
N LEU A 37 -14.95 14.48 5.90
CA LEU A 37 -16.33 14.80 6.19
C LEU A 37 -16.48 15.11 7.69
N GLY A 38 -17.40 16.02 8.03
CA GLY A 38 -17.59 16.40 9.42
C GLY A 38 -17.90 15.22 10.33
N ARG A 39 -18.68 14.21 9.87
CA ARG A 39 -18.95 12.99 10.63
C ARG A 39 -17.67 12.18 10.95
N GLU A 40 -16.64 12.24 10.11
CA GLU A 40 -15.36 11.53 10.34
C GLU A 40 -14.52 12.19 11.43
N ILE A 41 -14.79 13.45 11.73
CA ILE A 41 -14.13 14.22 12.80
C ILE A 41 -15.08 14.46 14.00
N GLY A 42 -16.18 13.69 14.08
CA GLY A 42 -17.11 13.71 15.22
C GLY A 42 -18.17 14.81 15.18
N LEU A 43 -18.34 15.52 14.06
CA LEU A 43 -19.39 16.54 13.91
C LEU A 43 -20.73 15.90 13.55
N THR A 44 -21.81 16.52 14.03
CA THR A 44 -23.20 16.07 13.82
C THR A 44 -24.06 17.14 13.16
N GLY A 45 -25.31 16.81 12.84
CA GLY A 45 -26.25 17.74 12.24
C GLY A 45 -25.82 18.23 10.86
N ALA A 46 -26.02 19.51 10.58
CA ALA A 46 -25.71 20.13 9.28
C ALA A 46 -24.22 20.06 8.90
N ASN A 47 -23.33 19.93 9.88
CA ASN A 47 -21.90 19.84 9.64
C ASN A 47 -21.41 18.42 9.34
N ALA A 48 -22.20 17.38 9.55
CA ALA A 48 -21.77 15.99 9.35
C ALA A 48 -21.34 15.69 7.91
N GLU A 49 -22.07 16.24 6.93
CA GLU A 49 -21.79 16.02 5.50
C GLU A 49 -20.92 17.12 4.86
N ARG A 50 -20.56 18.14 5.63
CA ARG A 50 -19.67 19.20 5.16
C ARG A 50 -18.23 18.70 5.15
N VAL A 51 -17.45 19.11 4.12
CA VAL A 51 -16.02 18.79 4.03
C VAL A 51 -15.21 19.85 4.77
N PHE A 52 -14.30 19.41 5.60
CA PHE A 52 -13.35 20.23 6.35
C PHE A 52 -11.92 19.92 6.00
N THR A 53 -11.07 20.94 5.99
CA THR A 53 -9.62 20.77 5.90
C THR A 53 -9.07 20.41 7.27
N VAL A 54 -8.37 19.29 7.35
CA VAL A 54 -7.70 18.81 8.56
C VAL A 54 -6.19 18.89 8.35
N ARG A 55 -5.53 19.68 9.18
CA ARG A 55 -4.08 19.90 9.17
C ARG A 55 -3.37 18.85 10.00
N ARG A 56 -2.33 18.27 9.41
CA ARG A 56 -1.43 17.30 10.05
C ARG A 56 -0.04 17.92 10.10
N SER A 57 0.31 18.51 11.23
CA SER A 57 1.59 19.19 11.37
C SER A 57 2.75 18.20 11.50
N PRO A 58 3.99 18.56 11.09
CA PRO A 58 5.17 17.73 11.26
C PRO A 58 5.42 17.34 12.72
N GLU A 59 5.17 18.28 13.65
CA GLU A 59 5.40 18.08 15.10
C GLU A 59 4.51 16.96 15.65
N GLU A 60 3.29 16.81 15.14
CA GLU A 60 2.36 15.76 15.57
C GLU A 60 2.63 14.43 14.87
N VAL A 61 2.77 14.47 13.54
CA VAL A 61 2.93 13.24 12.72
C VAL A 61 4.28 12.56 12.97
N PHE A 62 5.34 13.33 13.18
CA PHE A 62 6.69 12.82 13.41
C PHE A 62 7.12 12.83 14.88
N SER A 63 6.18 13.09 15.81
CA SER A 63 6.50 12.97 17.24
C SER A 63 6.94 11.52 17.55
N GLU A 64 7.87 11.37 18.48
CA GLU A 64 8.33 10.05 18.93
C GLU A 64 7.16 9.16 19.37
N THR A 65 6.19 9.76 20.07
CA THR A 65 4.98 9.07 20.54
C THR A 65 4.13 8.57 19.38
N ALA A 66 3.92 9.39 18.32
CA ALA A 66 3.14 8.98 17.16
C ALA A 66 3.86 7.87 16.39
N LEU A 67 5.17 8.01 16.12
CA LEU A 67 5.96 6.99 15.41
C LEU A 67 5.97 5.68 16.20
N ALA A 68 6.31 5.72 17.50
CA ALA A 68 6.32 4.52 18.35
C ALA A 68 4.96 3.84 18.45
N SER A 69 3.86 4.62 18.35
CA SER A 69 2.52 4.04 18.41
C SER A 69 2.14 3.16 17.20
N PHE A 70 2.83 3.30 16.09
CA PHE A 70 2.64 2.46 14.90
C PHE A 70 3.57 1.23 14.88
N GLU A 71 4.62 1.21 15.70
CA GLU A 71 5.53 0.06 15.78
C GLU A 71 4.81 -1.19 16.25
N GLY A 72 5.01 -2.32 15.57
CA GLY A 72 4.37 -3.60 15.86
C GLY A 72 2.86 -3.65 15.58
N LYS A 73 2.25 -2.60 15.00
CA LYS A 73 0.80 -2.59 14.76
C LYS A 73 0.38 -3.56 13.66
N PRO A 74 -0.84 -4.13 13.79
CA PRO A 74 -1.40 -5.04 12.81
C PRO A 74 -1.47 -4.43 11.41
N VAL A 75 -1.06 -5.20 10.41
CA VAL A 75 -1.42 -4.99 9.01
C VAL A 75 -2.73 -5.72 8.74
N THR A 76 -3.69 -5.06 8.09
CA THR A 76 -5.03 -5.60 7.78
C THR A 76 -5.33 -5.53 6.30
N ASP A 77 -6.26 -6.38 5.84
CA ASP A 77 -6.86 -6.31 4.51
C ASP A 77 -8.17 -5.50 4.61
N ASP A 78 -8.14 -4.26 4.13
CA ASP A 78 -9.09 -3.19 4.39
C ASP A 78 -9.19 -2.77 5.87
N HIS A 79 -9.93 -1.68 6.15
CA HIS A 79 -10.16 -1.23 7.51
C HIS A 79 -11.15 -2.15 8.24
N PRO A 80 -10.84 -2.60 9.46
CA PRO A 80 -11.82 -3.15 10.35
C PRO A 80 -12.95 -2.13 10.63
N PRO A 81 -14.18 -2.59 10.96
CA PRO A 81 -15.31 -1.70 11.24
C PRO A 81 -15.08 -0.79 12.45
N GLU A 82 -14.23 -1.22 13.38
CA GLU A 82 -13.85 -0.48 14.58
C GLU A 82 -12.34 -0.59 14.82
N LEU A 83 -11.82 0.21 15.75
CA LEU A 83 -10.43 0.10 16.17
C LEU A 83 -10.17 -1.28 16.77
N LEU A 84 -9.02 -1.85 16.42
CA LEU A 84 -8.64 -3.18 16.89
C LEU A 84 -8.32 -3.15 18.39
N THR A 85 -8.78 -4.18 19.07
CA THR A 85 -8.52 -4.46 20.49
C THR A 85 -7.88 -5.85 20.63
N PRO A 86 -7.37 -6.24 21.80
CA PRO A 86 -6.88 -7.60 22.04
C PRO A 86 -7.91 -8.69 21.73
N ASP A 87 -9.22 -8.38 21.88
CA ASP A 87 -10.30 -9.33 21.63
C ASP A 87 -10.64 -9.52 20.15
N THR A 88 -10.34 -8.50 19.31
CA THR A 88 -10.75 -8.48 17.90
C THR A 88 -9.57 -8.62 16.92
N VAL A 89 -8.33 -8.36 17.35
CA VAL A 89 -7.16 -8.29 16.47
C VAL A 89 -6.94 -9.56 15.65
N THR A 90 -7.17 -10.73 16.21
CA THR A 90 -6.94 -12.02 15.55
C THR A 90 -7.81 -12.24 14.31
N MET A 91 -8.98 -11.59 14.24
CA MET A 91 -9.88 -11.70 13.09
C MET A 91 -9.35 -10.94 11.86
N TYR A 92 -8.58 -9.89 12.08
CA TYR A 92 -8.15 -8.95 11.03
C TYR A 92 -6.64 -8.97 10.75
N LEU A 93 -5.86 -9.59 11.63
CA LEU A 93 -4.40 -9.64 11.55
C LEU A 93 -3.95 -10.38 10.29
N LYS A 94 -3.22 -9.69 9.43
CA LYS A 94 -2.62 -10.22 8.20
C LYS A 94 -1.10 -10.10 8.19
N GLY A 95 -0.56 -9.41 9.18
CA GLY A 95 0.86 -9.13 9.34
C GLY A 95 1.07 -8.01 10.36
N HIS A 96 2.26 -7.44 10.38
CA HIS A 96 2.61 -6.35 11.29
C HIS A 96 3.57 -5.35 10.65
N ALA A 97 3.68 -4.17 11.24
CA ALA A 97 4.60 -3.12 10.83
C ALA A 97 5.83 -3.09 11.73
N GLU A 98 6.97 -2.80 11.15
CA GLU A 98 8.24 -2.62 11.85
C GLU A 98 9.00 -1.41 11.29
N ASN A 99 10.00 -0.94 12.06
CA ASN A 99 10.95 0.07 11.62
C ASN A 99 10.23 1.37 11.20
N VAL A 100 9.26 1.79 12.02
CA VAL A 100 8.46 3.00 11.79
C VAL A 100 9.30 4.24 12.02
N ARG A 101 9.40 5.10 11.03
CA ARG A 101 10.27 6.29 11.09
C ARG A 101 9.81 7.38 10.14
N ARG A 102 10.33 8.58 10.28
CA ARG A 102 10.22 9.60 9.26
C ARG A 102 11.02 9.18 8.03
N GLY A 103 10.43 9.36 6.86
CA GLY A 103 11.11 9.13 5.59
C GLY A 103 12.24 10.15 5.34
N ALA A 104 13.08 9.86 4.36
CA ALA A 104 14.18 10.72 3.94
C ALA A 104 14.08 11.04 2.44
N GLY A 105 14.75 12.12 1.99
CA GLY A 105 14.76 12.54 0.60
C GLY A 105 13.35 12.87 0.09
N GLU A 106 12.92 12.22 -0.97
CA GLU A 106 11.58 12.39 -1.55
C GLU A 106 10.43 11.97 -0.62
N TRP A 107 10.73 11.20 0.44
CA TRP A 107 9.78 10.72 1.45
C TRP A 107 9.83 11.50 2.75
N GLN A 108 10.54 12.63 2.82
CA GLN A 108 10.72 13.42 4.06
C GLN A 108 9.40 13.90 4.70
N ASP A 109 8.33 13.99 3.91
CA ASP A 109 6.98 14.38 4.34
C ASP A 109 6.10 13.20 4.73
N TYR A 110 6.65 11.98 4.73
CA TYR A 110 5.96 10.74 5.05
C TYR A 110 6.54 10.05 6.28
N VAL A 111 5.66 9.35 7.00
CA VAL A 111 6.05 8.25 7.87
C VAL A 111 6.21 7.02 6.99
N VAL A 112 7.31 6.31 7.13
CA VAL A 112 7.59 5.04 6.42
C VAL A 112 7.74 3.90 7.41
N ALA A 113 7.37 2.70 7.00
CA ALA A 113 7.50 1.47 7.78
C ALA A 113 7.88 0.30 6.87
N ASP A 114 8.35 -0.78 7.45
CA ASP A 114 8.46 -2.07 6.80
C ASP A 114 7.22 -2.90 7.19
N LEU A 115 6.52 -3.49 6.21
CA LEU A 115 5.31 -4.29 6.45
C LEU A 115 5.64 -5.77 6.22
N HIS A 116 5.46 -6.59 7.25
CA HIS A 116 5.61 -8.03 7.20
C HIS A 116 4.23 -8.66 7.01
N VAL A 117 3.91 -9.09 5.79
CA VAL A 117 2.62 -9.68 5.44
C VAL A 117 2.73 -11.21 5.45
N GLN A 118 1.89 -11.85 6.25
CA GLN A 118 1.93 -13.29 6.52
C GLN A 118 0.69 -14.04 5.99
N ASP A 119 -0.38 -13.32 5.66
CA ASP A 119 -1.61 -13.90 5.13
C ASP A 119 -1.52 -14.06 3.60
N ARG A 120 -1.75 -15.27 3.12
CA ARG A 120 -1.70 -15.59 1.67
C ARG A 120 -2.68 -14.76 0.87
N GLY A 121 -3.90 -14.55 1.37
CA GLY A 121 -4.93 -13.78 0.67
C GLY A 121 -4.51 -12.34 0.42
N LEU A 122 -3.92 -11.70 1.44
CA LEU A 122 -3.41 -10.34 1.32
C LEU A 122 -2.16 -10.27 0.43
N ILE A 123 -1.23 -11.24 0.52
CA ILE A 123 -0.06 -11.32 -0.38
C ILE A 123 -0.52 -11.36 -1.83
N ASP A 124 -1.45 -12.24 -2.16
CA ASP A 124 -1.99 -12.38 -3.51
C ASP A 124 -2.72 -11.10 -3.97
N ALA A 125 -3.43 -10.42 -3.07
CA ALA A 125 -4.08 -9.14 -3.38
C ALA A 125 -3.06 -8.03 -3.69
N ILE A 126 -1.97 -7.92 -2.91
CA ILE A 126 -0.86 -7.00 -3.15
C ILE A 126 -0.20 -7.27 -4.51
N GLN A 127 0.06 -8.53 -4.83
CA GLN A 127 0.65 -8.93 -6.11
C GLN A 127 -0.28 -8.62 -7.30
N ARG A 128 -1.61 -8.68 -7.10
CA ARG A 128 -2.62 -8.25 -8.11
C ARG A 128 -2.81 -6.74 -8.20
N GLY A 129 -2.20 -5.94 -7.31
CA GLY A 129 -2.19 -4.48 -7.39
C GLY A 129 -2.95 -3.74 -6.30
N LYS A 130 -3.50 -4.41 -5.28
CA LYS A 130 -4.04 -3.76 -4.08
C LYS A 130 -2.88 -3.29 -3.21
N ARG A 131 -2.48 -2.02 -3.32
CA ARG A 131 -1.22 -1.53 -2.74
C ARG A 131 -1.30 -0.23 -1.97
N GLU A 132 -2.41 0.50 -2.03
CA GLU A 132 -2.53 1.76 -1.30
C GLU A 132 -2.67 1.49 0.20
N ILE A 133 -2.15 2.41 1.00
CA ILE A 133 -2.11 2.29 2.45
C ILE A 133 -3.00 3.34 3.10
N SER A 134 -3.72 2.91 4.12
CA SER A 134 -4.50 3.78 4.99
C SER A 134 -4.33 3.37 6.44
N CYS A 135 -3.85 4.28 7.29
CA CYS A 135 -3.71 4.02 8.72
C CYS A 135 -5.03 4.24 9.45
N GLY A 136 -5.37 3.30 10.35
CA GLY A 136 -6.35 3.50 11.40
C GLY A 136 -5.64 3.99 12.67
N TYR A 137 -6.14 5.06 13.30
CA TYR A 137 -5.53 5.69 14.46
C TYR A 137 -6.56 6.51 15.23
N GLU A 138 -6.24 6.79 16.48
CA GLU A 138 -6.93 7.78 17.31
C GLU A 138 -6.20 9.11 17.27
N CYS A 139 -6.94 10.20 17.36
CA CYS A 139 -6.39 11.54 17.53
C CYS A 139 -7.46 12.48 18.10
N GLU A 140 -7.04 13.64 18.56
CA GLU A 140 -7.90 14.75 18.90
C GLU A 140 -8.01 15.71 17.71
N TYR A 141 -9.22 16.23 17.45
CA TYR A 141 -9.45 17.26 16.45
C TYR A 141 -9.65 18.61 17.14
N VAL A 142 -8.75 19.54 16.91
CA VAL A 142 -8.80 20.90 17.46
C VAL A 142 -9.29 21.84 16.35
N HIS A 143 -10.41 22.53 16.61
CA HIS A 143 -10.96 23.53 15.68
C HIS A 143 -10.09 24.79 15.69
N ASN A 144 -9.68 25.25 14.52
CA ASN A 144 -8.87 26.45 14.33
C ASN A 144 -9.74 27.67 14.01
N ALA A 145 -9.20 28.87 14.20
CA ALA A 145 -9.93 30.13 13.95
C ALA A 145 -10.34 30.35 12.48
N ASP A 146 -9.69 29.66 11.55
CA ASP A 146 -9.96 29.73 10.11
C ASP A 146 -10.88 28.61 9.58
N ASP A 147 -11.67 28.01 10.48
CA ASP A 147 -12.65 26.95 10.19
C ASP A 147 -12.00 25.65 9.65
N THR A 148 -10.73 25.46 9.91
CA THR A 148 -10.03 24.17 9.70
C THR A 148 -9.89 23.41 11.01
N TYR A 149 -9.42 22.16 10.95
CA TYR A 149 -9.11 21.37 12.13
C TYR A 149 -7.64 20.98 12.12
N SER A 150 -7.07 20.79 13.30
CA SER A 150 -5.73 20.21 13.48
C SER A 150 -5.83 18.88 14.20
N GLN A 151 -5.10 17.87 13.74
CA GLN A 151 -4.92 16.63 14.49
C GLN A 151 -3.86 16.79 15.56
N LYS A 152 -4.17 16.28 16.76
CA LYS A 152 -3.30 16.25 17.93
C LYS A 152 -3.30 14.85 18.54
N ASN A 153 -2.23 14.52 19.26
CA ASN A 153 -2.14 13.28 20.03
C ASN A 153 -2.37 12.02 19.20
N ILE A 154 -1.76 11.94 18.02
CA ILE A 154 -1.92 10.82 17.09
C ILE A 154 -1.40 9.53 17.70
N ARG A 155 -2.23 8.46 17.68
CA ARG A 155 -1.88 7.12 18.17
C ARG A 155 -2.34 6.06 17.19
N GLY A 156 -1.39 5.34 16.59
CA GLY A 156 -1.62 4.27 15.64
C GLY A 156 -2.35 3.08 16.26
N ASN A 157 -3.25 2.49 15.48
CA ASN A 157 -3.99 1.29 15.84
C ASN A 157 -3.74 0.14 14.85
N HIS A 158 -3.86 0.39 13.54
CA HIS A 158 -3.60 -0.59 12.48
C HIS A 158 -3.16 0.09 11.19
N ILE A 159 -2.64 -0.70 10.26
CA ILE A 159 -2.23 -0.26 8.92
C ILE A 159 -2.99 -1.12 7.91
N ALA A 160 -3.95 -0.53 7.21
CA ALA A 160 -4.77 -1.22 6.22
C ALA A 160 -4.15 -1.12 4.82
N VAL A 161 -4.09 -2.25 4.12
CA VAL A 161 -3.88 -2.28 2.67
C VAL A 161 -5.25 -2.16 2.01
N VAL A 162 -5.45 -1.14 1.18
CA VAL A 162 -6.75 -0.76 0.63
C VAL A 162 -6.69 -0.55 -0.88
N GLU A 163 -7.84 -0.58 -1.55
CA GLU A 163 -7.93 -0.21 -2.98
C GLU A 163 -7.68 1.28 -3.19
N ARG A 164 -8.07 2.14 -2.21
CA ARG A 164 -7.89 3.59 -2.24
C ARG A 164 -7.59 4.15 -0.85
N GLY A 165 -6.40 4.72 -0.67
CA GLY A 165 -5.95 5.32 0.58
C GLY A 165 -6.12 6.84 0.61
N ARG A 166 -6.42 7.41 1.80
CA ARG A 166 -6.58 8.86 1.99
C ARG A 166 -5.28 9.64 1.81
N ALA A 167 -4.15 9.07 2.12
CA ALA A 167 -2.84 9.70 1.94
C ALA A 167 -2.43 9.84 0.45
N GLY A 168 -3.25 9.32 -0.46
CA GLY A 168 -3.10 9.38 -1.91
C GLY A 168 -2.19 8.27 -2.46
N LYS A 169 -2.12 8.17 -3.77
CA LYS A 169 -1.43 7.10 -4.51
C LYS A 169 0.06 6.91 -4.16
N ARG A 170 0.70 7.91 -3.55
CA ARG A 170 2.08 7.79 -3.10
C ARG A 170 2.22 7.03 -1.77
N ALA A 171 1.18 6.96 -0.95
CA ALA A 171 1.15 6.11 0.23
C ALA A 171 0.74 4.69 -0.20
N ALA A 172 1.68 3.93 -0.72
CA ALA A 172 1.44 2.62 -1.29
C ALA A 172 2.69 1.74 -1.18
N ILE A 173 2.49 0.43 -1.24
CA ILE A 173 3.56 -0.56 -1.33
C ILE A 173 4.27 -0.36 -2.68
N LEU A 174 5.56 -0.05 -2.59
CA LEU A 174 6.39 0.27 -3.75
C LEU A 174 6.88 -1.01 -4.45
N ASP A 175 6.92 -0.95 -5.78
CA ASP A 175 7.72 -1.88 -6.57
C ASP A 175 8.87 -1.13 -7.28
N SER A 176 9.81 -1.88 -7.86
CA SER A 176 11.03 -1.33 -8.48
C SER A 176 10.78 -0.37 -9.65
N ASP A 177 9.63 -0.47 -10.29
CA ASP A 177 9.32 0.33 -11.50
C ASP A 177 8.85 1.75 -11.16
N THR A 178 8.40 1.99 -9.94
CA THR A 178 7.85 3.29 -9.53
C THR A 178 8.96 4.35 -9.38
N ILE A 179 10.13 3.96 -8.88
CA ILE A 179 11.28 4.88 -8.68
C ILE A 179 11.89 5.32 -10.00
N ASN A 180 11.82 4.49 -11.05
CA ASN A 180 12.42 4.79 -12.36
C ASN A 180 11.48 5.58 -13.29
N LYS A 181 10.17 5.58 -13.08
CA LYS A 181 9.21 6.32 -13.92
C LYS A 181 9.20 7.83 -13.64
N GLU A 182 9.45 8.25 -12.40
CA GLU A 182 9.51 9.68 -12.06
C GLU A 182 10.82 10.36 -12.50
N LYS A 183 11.93 9.60 -12.64
CA LYS A 183 13.21 10.12 -13.16
C LYS A 183 13.29 10.16 -14.69
N ALA A 184 12.38 9.49 -15.39
CA ALA A 184 12.32 9.46 -16.86
C ALA A 184 11.37 10.53 -17.41
N GLY A 185 11.59 11.80 -17.06
CA GLY A 185 11.10 12.92 -17.83
C GLY A 185 11.67 12.86 -19.24
N LYS A 186 10.79 12.62 -20.25
CA LYS A 186 11.04 12.61 -21.70
C LYS A 186 11.98 11.53 -22.21
N ARG A 187 11.42 10.36 -22.49
CA ARG A 187 11.98 9.43 -23.45
C ARG A 187 11.35 9.69 -24.83
N PRO A 188 12.16 9.70 -25.93
CA PRO A 188 11.60 9.78 -27.28
C PRO A 188 10.75 8.54 -27.57
N GLU A 189 9.64 8.72 -28.30
CA GLU A 189 8.74 7.68 -28.75
C GLU A 189 9.50 6.49 -29.36
N ARG A 190 9.49 5.37 -28.66
CA ARG A 190 9.91 4.09 -29.24
C ARG A 190 8.68 3.46 -29.86
N LYS A 191 8.74 3.26 -31.18
CA LYS A 191 7.77 2.49 -31.97
C LYS A 191 7.42 1.20 -31.23
N THR A 192 6.12 0.97 -31.09
CA THR A 192 5.49 -0.21 -30.49
C THR A 192 6.08 -1.49 -31.06
N MET A 193 6.90 -2.17 -30.27
CA MET A 193 7.12 -3.61 -30.46
C MET A 193 5.98 -4.34 -29.75
N LYS A 194 5.19 -5.06 -30.53
CA LYS A 194 4.09 -5.90 -30.07
C LYS A 194 4.58 -6.90 -29.03
N LYS A 195 3.83 -7.00 -27.91
CA LYS A 195 4.07 -8.00 -26.86
C LYS A 195 3.94 -9.42 -27.44
N HIS A 196 5.06 -10.07 -27.64
CA HIS A 196 5.14 -11.49 -27.95
C HIS A 196 6.10 -12.10 -26.93
N GLY A 197 5.63 -12.60 -25.82
CA GLY A 197 6.54 -13.10 -24.80
C GLY A 197 6.09 -14.28 -23.96
N LEU A 198 4.80 -14.55 -23.81
CA LEU A 198 4.35 -15.59 -22.88
C LEU A 198 4.19 -16.98 -23.51
N PHE A 199 3.98 -17.06 -24.83
CA PHE A 199 3.76 -18.34 -25.52
C PHE A 199 5.01 -18.97 -26.15
N PHE A 200 6.13 -18.26 -26.10
CA PHE A 200 7.36 -18.75 -26.74
C PHE A 200 7.98 -19.98 -26.08
N ASN A 201 7.71 -20.18 -24.78
CA ASN A 201 8.32 -21.25 -23.98
C ASN A 201 7.48 -22.53 -23.86
N LEU A 202 6.20 -22.50 -24.25
CA LEU A 202 5.34 -23.67 -24.05
C LEU A 202 5.31 -24.61 -25.28
N PHE A 203 5.53 -24.08 -26.49
CA PHE A 203 5.38 -24.87 -27.72
C PHE A 203 6.57 -24.78 -28.71
N GLY A 204 7.64 -24.08 -28.37
CA GLY A 204 8.87 -24.01 -29.19
C GLY A 204 8.69 -23.44 -30.60
N GLN A 205 7.52 -22.91 -30.96
CA GLN A 205 7.24 -22.29 -32.26
C GLN A 205 6.72 -20.85 -32.09
N ALA A 206 7.20 -19.98 -32.96
CA ALA A 206 6.75 -18.60 -33.01
C ALA A 206 5.30 -18.55 -33.53
N VAL A 207 4.38 -18.06 -32.68
CA VAL A 207 2.99 -17.74 -33.07
C VAL A 207 2.90 -16.36 -33.75
N SER A 208 4.01 -15.85 -34.23
CA SER A 208 4.07 -14.57 -34.93
C SER A 208 3.29 -14.64 -36.26
N GLY A 209 2.26 -13.80 -36.39
CA GLY A 209 1.45 -13.71 -37.60
C GLY A 209 0.16 -14.52 -37.60
N LYS A 210 -0.16 -15.22 -36.51
CA LYS A 210 -1.43 -15.97 -36.36
C LYS A 210 -2.51 -15.12 -35.68
N SER A 211 -3.77 -15.36 -36.08
CA SER A 211 -4.93 -14.72 -35.42
C SER A 211 -5.19 -15.30 -34.02
N PRO A 212 -5.93 -14.60 -33.15
CA PRO A 212 -6.33 -15.14 -31.85
C PRO A 212 -7.06 -16.49 -31.93
N GLU A 213 -7.89 -16.68 -32.98
CA GLU A 213 -8.66 -17.91 -33.22
C GLU A 213 -7.75 -19.09 -33.62
N GLU A 214 -6.72 -18.82 -34.46
CA GLU A 214 -5.70 -19.85 -34.80
C GLU A 214 -4.85 -20.28 -33.60
N ILE A 215 -4.60 -19.35 -32.69
CA ILE A 215 -3.82 -19.64 -31.45
C ILE A 215 -4.66 -20.48 -30.48
N GLU A 216 -5.96 -20.18 -30.37
CA GLU A 216 -6.91 -20.93 -29.53
C GLU A 216 -7.12 -22.36 -30.05
N GLN A 217 -7.22 -22.53 -31.38
CA GLN A 217 -7.32 -23.85 -31.98
C GLN A 217 -6.05 -24.69 -31.74
N MET A 218 -4.87 -24.09 -31.89
CA MET A 218 -3.59 -24.76 -31.58
C MET A 218 -3.47 -25.18 -30.12
N ALA A 219 -4.04 -24.40 -29.19
CA ALA A 219 -4.06 -24.74 -27.77
C ALA A 219 -5.02 -25.92 -27.47
N MET A 220 -6.16 -25.96 -28.15
CA MET A 220 -7.12 -27.07 -28.04
C MET A 220 -6.55 -28.36 -28.64
N ASP A 221 -5.93 -28.29 -29.79
CA ASP A 221 -5.30 -29.44 -30.43
C ASP A 221 -4.15 -30.05 -29.61
N ALA A 222 -3.39 -29.20 -28.92
CA ALA A 222 -2.31 -29.63 -28.03
C ALA A 222 -2.79 -30.24 -26.70
N ALA A 223 -4.03 -29.95 -26.28
CA ALA A 223 -4.63 -30.52 -25.07
C ALA A 223 -5.36 -31.86 -25.33
N ALA A 224 -5.58 -32.21 -26.60
CA ALA A 224 -6.29 -33.42 -27.02
C ALA A 224 -5.37 -34.60 -27.42
N GLY A 225 -4.04 -34.42 -27.42
CA GLY A 225 -3.03 -35.42 -27.74
C GLY A 225 -2.11 -35.71 -26.55
#